data_47dd42f9b2997d8ed4d0dc22de0dc8ec
#
_entry.id   47dd42f9b2997d8ed4d0dc22de0dc8ec
#
_cell.length_a   1.000
_cell.length_b   1.000
_cell.length_c   1.000
_cell.angle_alpha   90.00
_cell.angle_beta   90.00
_cell.angle_gamma   90.00
#
_symmetry.space_group_name_H-M   'P 1'
#
loop_
_entity.id
_entity.type
_entity.pdbx_description
1 polymer ?
#
loop_
_entity_poly.entity_id
_entity_poly.type
_entity_poly.pdbx_seq_one_letter_code
_entity_poly.pdbx_strand_id
1 'polypeptide(L)'
;GEEGARAYKEAGLSARRMGDEAIVKAANFDLRAHPAVAKAVRRVRSSGATVEVRRLGDIIHEEREQLRRAADDWRHGEERGFSMALDRTLADVDEREVVVTVKDVDGNPEALLGFSPWGMRGASLDVMRRSPTATNGVNEAMVTALLTEGPGMGIDVVSLNFAMFRSIFVDGLAVDASLTARALAKVMRLASRFWQLEQLYESNAKYGPTWSPRYMCFMDATQFVQVALAAGVLEGFVPVPRWWSLRNTPVSTDLTGEDYVRAVAEQVAEHVRALMPARRLPYEERQ
;
A
#
# COMPACT_ATOMS: atom_id res chain seq x y z
N GLY A 1 -0.62 5.17 13.85
CA GLY A 1 -1.94 5.54 14.37
C GLY A 1 -1.87 6.69 15.35
N GLU A 2 -2.98 7.02 15.99
CA GLU A 2 -3.08 8.16 16.93
C GLU A 2 -2.15 8.05 18.14
N GLU A 3 -2.04 6.85 18.72
CA GLU A 3 -1.14 6.63 19.88
C GLU A 3 0.31 6.93 19.52
N GLY A 4 0.79 6.41 18.38
CA GLY A 4 2.13 6.71 17.90
C GLY A 4 2.33 8.20 17.63
N ALA A 5 1.33 8.86 17.00
CA ALA A 5 1.41 10.30 16.74
C ALA A 5 1.43 11.12 18.05
N ARG A 6 0.73 10.66 19.10
CA ARG A 6 0.77 11.27 20.42
C ARG A 6 2.14 11.13 21.07
N ALA A 7 2.70 9.91 21.08
CA ALA A 7 4.02 9.65 21.62
C ALA A 7 5.11 10.49 20.92
N TYR A 8 5.05 10.59 19.59
CA TYR A 8 5.98 11.43 18.84
C TYR A 8 5.80 12.93 19.14
N LYS A 9 4.56 13.40 19.35
CA LYS A 9 4.32 14.78 19.79
C LYS A 9 4.88 15.06 21.16
N GLU A 10 4.72 14.12 22.11
CA GLU A 10 5.30 14.21 23.47
C GLU A 10 6.84 14.23 23.40
N ALA A 11 7.43 13.55 22.43
CA ALA A 11 8.87 13.61 22.13
C ALA A 11 9.30 14.90 21.37
N GLY A 12 8.40 15.85 21.14
CA GLY A 12 8.69 17.14 20.52
C GLY A 12 8.56 17.19 19.00
N LEU A 13 8.06 16.13 18.36
CA LEU A 13 7.83 16.15 16.92
C LEU A 13 6.48 16.75 16.55
N SER A 14 6.39 17.34 15.38
CA SER A 14 5.12 17.69 14.73
C SER A 14 4.52 16.46 14.07
N ALA A 15 3.19 16.34 14.08
CA ALA A 15 2.48 15.28 13.38
C ALA A 15 1.36 15.84 12.51
N ARG A 16 1.29 15.40 11.26
CA ARG A 16 0.25 15.75 10.30
C ARG A 16 -0.42 14.49 9.76
N ARG A 17 -1.75 14.47 9.76
CA ARG A 17 -2.52 13.37 9.18
C ARG A 17 -2.29 13.33 7.67
N MET A 18 -1.94 12.14 7.16
CA MET A 18 -1.66 11.89 5.75
C MET A 18 -2.83 11.23 5.04
N GLY A 19 -3.61 10.45 5.75
CA GLY A 19 -4.73 9.72 5.23
C GLY A 19 -5.22 8.68 6.22
N ASP A 20 -5.97 7.70 5.73
CA ASP A 20 -6.55 6.66 6.55
C ASP A 20 -6.25 5.27 5.96
N GLU A 21 -5.95 4.34 6.83
CA GLU A 21 -5.77 2.94 6.50
C GLU A 21 -7.09 2.20 6.66
N ALA A 22 -7.44 1.39 5.66
CA ALA A 22 -8.63 0.57 5.66
C ALA A 22 -8.36 -0.75 6.38
N ILE A 23 -8.89 -0.91 7.59
CA ILE A 23 -8.66 -2.10 8.41
C ILE A 23 -9.96 -2.90 8.51
N VAL A 24 -9.91 -4.17 8.11
CA VAL A 24 -11.04 -5.12 8.23
C VAL A 24 -10.70 -6.17 9.28
N LYS A 25 -11.60 -6.37 10.26
CA LYS A 25 -11.51 -7.48 11.21
C LYS A 25 -12.09 -8.73 10.57
N ALA A 26 -11.24 -9.69 10.25
CA ALA A 26 -11.63 -10.92 9.54
C ALA A 26 -12.69 -11.72 10.31
N ALA A 27 -12.57 -11.83 11.64
CA ALA A 27 -13.54 -12.53 12.48
C ALA A 27 -14.96 -11.96 12.44
N ASN A 28 -15.11 -10.68 12.05
CA ASN A 28 -16.40 -9.98 12.02
C ASN A 28 -16.91 -9.79 10.58
N PHE A 29 -16.20 -10.30 9.59
CA PHE A 29 -16.60 -10.12 8.19
C PHE A 29 -17.74 -11.05 7.82
N ASP A 30 -18.88 -10.48 7.41
CA ASP A 30 -20.00 -11.22 6.84
C ASP A 30 -20.23 -10.77 5.40
N LEU A 31 -19.94 -11.67 4.46
CA LEU A 31 -20.13 -11.41 3.03
C LEU A 31 -21.58 -11.01 2.67
N ARG A 32 -22.56 -11.45 3.46
CA ARG A 32 -23.99 -11.13 3.23
C ARG A 32 -24.30 -9.64 3.45
N ALA A 33 -23.52 -8.99 4.33
CA ALA A 33 -23.63 -7.56 4.58
C ALA A 33 -23.04 -6.71 3.43
N HIS A 34 -22.35 -7.34 2.45
CA HIS A 34 -21.65 -6.67 1.34
C HIS A 34 -22.14 -7.14 -0.03
N PRO A 35 -23.34 -6.73 -0.49
CA PRO A 35 -24.00 -7.29 -1.70
C PRO A 35 -23.17 -7.15 -2.98
N ALA A 36 -22.46 -6.02 -3.13
CA ALA A 36 -21.60 -5.77 -4.30
C ALA A 36 -20.42 -6.77 -4.34
N VAL A 37 -19.78 -7.00 -3.20
CA VAL A 37 -18.70 -7.98 -3.05
C VAL A 37 -19.23 -9.39 -3.29
N ALA A 38 -20.37 -9.74 -2.69
CA ALA A 38 -21.01 -11.04 -2.86
C ALA A 38 -21.35 -11.33 -4.34
N LYS A 39 -21.79 -10.29 -5.09
CA LYS A 39 -22.03 -10.42 -6.53
C LYS A 39 -20.75 -10.71 -7.30
N ALA A 40 -19.65 -10.04 -6.97
CA ALA A 40 -18.35 -10.27 -7.59
C ALA A 40 -17.82 -11.68 -7.31
N VAL A 41 -17.87 -12.12 -6.06
CA VAL A 41 -17.48 -13.48 -5.64
C VAL A 41 -18.29 -14.55 -6.40
N ARG A 42 -19.62 -14.37 -6.50
CA ARG A 42 -20.44 -15.30 -7.29
C ARG A 42 -20.06 -15.35 -8.75
N ARG A 43 -19.72 -14.21 -9.36
CA ARG A 43 -19.28 -14.16 -10.76
C ARG A 43 -17.99 -14.97 -10.97
N VAL A 44 -16.99 -14.77 -10.11
CA VAL A 44 -15.73 -15.52 -10.18
C VAL A 44 -15.96 -17.01 -9.97
N ARG A 45 -16.78 -17.39 -9.00
CA ARG A 45 -17.16 -18.81 -8.80
C ARG A 45 -17.88 -19.40 -10.02
N SER A 46 -18.75 -18.61 -10.66
CA SER A 46 -19.52 -19.07 -11.84
C SER A 46 -18.65 -19.17 -13.10
N SER A 47 -17.49 -18.51 -13.17
CA SER A 47 -16.53 -18.68 -14.28
C SER A 47 -15.73 -19.98 -14.19
N GLY A 48 -15.86 -20.72 -13.08
CA GLY A 48 -15.08 -21.94 -12.82
C GLY A 48 -13.69 -21.66 -12.26
N ALA A 49 -13.34 -20.39 -12.04
CA ALA A 49 -12.06 -20.02 -11.44
C ALA A 49 -11.98 -20.45 -9.96
N THR A 50 -10.79 -20.84 -9.52
CA THR A 50 -10.49 -21.23 -8.14
C THR A 50 -9.70 -20.13 -7.43
N VAL A 51 -9.98 -19.96 -6.13
CA VAL A 51 -9.25 -19.00 -5.27
C VAL A 51 -8.55 -19.79 -4.19
N GLU A 52 -7.27 -19.54 -4.00
CA GLU A 52 -6.43 -20.22 -3.00
C GLU A 52 -5.77 -19.19 -2.09
N VAL A 53 -5.81 -19.42 -0.77
CA VAL A 53 -5.14 -18.63 0.25
C VAL A 53 -4.03 -19.47 0.88
N ARG A 54 -2.78 -19.06 0.75
CA ARG A 54 -1.64 -19.84 1.24
C ARG A 54 -0.58 -18.95 1.90
N ARG A 55 0.19 -19.53 2.83
CA ARG A 55 1.44 -18.92 3.27
C ARG A 55 2.49 -19.07 2.17
N LEU A 56 3.38 -18.10 2.05
CA LEU A 56 4.49 -18.17 1.09
C LEU A 56 5.35 -19.41 1.34
N GLY A 57 5.57 -19.78 2.60
CA GLY A 57 6.30 -20.99 2.98
C GLY A 57 5.68 -22.29 2.48
N ASP A 58 4.36 -22.32 2.25
CA ASP A 58 3.64 -23.52 1.76
C ASP A 58 3.65 -23.64 0.22
N ILE A 59 4.16 -22.64 -0.50
CA ILE A 59 4.22 -22.63 -1.95
C ILE A 59 5.60 -23.12 -2.39
N ILE A 60 5.66 -24.14 -3.22
CA ILE A 60 6.93 -24.68 -3.74
C ILE A 60 7.64 -23.67 -4.64
N HIS A 61 8.97 -23.75 -4.71
CA HIS A 61 9.79 -22.77 -5.41
C HIS A 61 9.39 -22.57 -6.88
N GLU A 62 9.13 -23.67 -7.60
CA GLU A 62 8.73 -23.62 -9.01
C GLU A 62 7.43 -22.83 -9.22
N GLU A 63 6.45 -23.03 -8.34
CA GLU A 63 5.17 -22.31 -8.41
C GLU A 63 5.35 -20.83 -8.02
N ARG A 64 6.19 -20.52 -7.02
CA ARG A 64 6.52 -19.12 -6.68
C ARG A 64 7.10 -18.40 -7.88
N GLU A 65 8.05 -19.00 -8.58
CA GLU A 65 8.66 -18.42 -9.77
C GLU A 65 7.65 -18.24 -10.91
N GLN A 66 6.72 -19.19 -11.09
CA GLN A 66 5.64 -19.05 -12.07
C GLN A 66 4.72 -17.87 -11.71
N LEU A 67 4.30 -17.76 -10.46
CA LEU A 67 3.44 -16.68 -9.97
C LEU A 67 4.16 -15.32 -10.09
N ARG A 68 5.46 -15.26 -9.77
CA ARG A 68 6.26 -14.04 -9.89
C ARG A 68 6.34 -13.57 -11.34
N ARG A 69 6.63 -14.47 -12.28
CA ARG A 69 6.66 -14.15 -13.71
C ARG A 69 5.30 -13.65 -14.19
N ALA A 70 4.22 -14.35 -13.84
CA ALA A 70 2.87 -13.92 -14.20
C ALA A 70 2.56 -12.54 -13.63
N ALA A 71 2.91 -12.28 -12.36
CA ALA A 71 2.72 -10.99 -11.73
C ALA A 71 3.53 -9.88 -12.39
N ASP A 72 4.77 -10.17 -12.84
CA ASP A 72 5.60 -9.22 -13.57
C ASP A 72 5.02 -8.91 -14.96
N ASP A 73 4.52 -9.93 -15.67
CA ASP A 73 3.86 -9.76 -16.99
C ASP A 73 2.59 -8.91 -16.89
N TRP A 74 1.88 -8.96 -15.74
CA TRP A 74 0.68 -8.14 -15.50
C TRP A 74 0.99 -6.73 -15.03
N ARG A 75 2.25 -6.38 -14.90
CA ARG A 75 2.67 -5.07 -14.47
C ARG A 75 2.38 -4.03 -15.55
N HIS A 76 1.44 -3.13 -15.28
CA HIS A 76 1.07 -2.06 -16.17
C HIS A 76 1.79 -0.76 -15.80
N GLY A 77 2.96 -0.51 -16.41
CA GLY A 77 3.73 0.72 -16.22
C GLY A 77 4.44 0.81 -14.86
N GLU A 78 4.71 2.03 -14.41
CA GLU A 78 5.29 2.27 -13.09
C GLU A 78 4.22 2.04 -12.01
N GLU A 79 4.45 1.08 -11.13
CA GLU A 79 3.61 0.89 -9.96
C GLU A 79 3.75 2.08 -9.02
N ARG A 80 2.63 2.52 -8.48
CA ARG A 80 2.54 3.64 -7.56
C ARG A 80 1.71 3.24 -6.38
N GLY A 81 2.13 3.67 -5.21
CA GLY A 81 1.38 3.48 -4.00
C GLY A 81 2.26 3.12 -2.82
N PHE A 82 1.62 3.03 -1.68
CA PHE A 82 2.27 2.68 -0.43
C PHE A 82 2.43 1.17 -0.35
N SER A 83 3.48 0.66 -0.98
CA SER A 83 3.88 -0.73 -0.87
C SER A 83 4.79 -0.91 0.34
N MET A 84 4.45 -1.89 1.17
CA MET A 84 5.28 -2.27 2.33
C MET A 84 6.48 -3.12 1.91
N ALA A 85 6.39 -3.86 0.80
CA ALA A 85 7.44 -4.76 0.34
C ALA A 85 8.31 -4.16 -0.77
N LEU A 86 8.01 -2.96 -1.25
CA LEU A 86 8.83 -2.26 -2.24
C LEU A 86 9.20 -3.15 -3.43
N ASP A 87 8.22 -3.80 -4.05
CA ASP A 87 8.39 -4.69 -5.20
C ASP A 87 9.05 -6.05 -4.89
N ARG A 88 9.03 -6.49 -3.64
CA ARG A 88 9.60 -7.79 -3.19
C ARG A 88 8.57 -8.92 -3.15
N THR A 89 7.52 -8.82 -3.94
CA THR A 89 6.46 -9.82 -4.01
C THR A 89 7.03 -11.19 -4.32
N LEU A 90 6.65 -12.19 -3.49
CA LEU A 90 7.08 -13.58 -3.63
C LEU A 90 8.61 -13.79 -3.50
N ALA A 91 9.36 -12.80 -3.03
CA ALA A 91 10.75 -13.00 -2.65
C ALA A 91 10.81 -13.84 -1.36
N ASP A 92 11.83 -14.71 -1.24
CA ASP A 92 12.01 -15.60 -0.09
C ASP A 92 12.42 -14.87 1.21
N VAL A 93 11.67 -13.81 1.56
CA VAL A 93 12.04 -12.93 2.69
C VAL A 93 11.30 -13.30 3.97
N ASP A 94 10.02 -13.61 3.87
CA ASP A 94 9.21 -14.01 5.04
C ASP A 94 8.19 -15.09 4.65
N GLU A 95 8.40 -16.30 5.14
CA GLU A 95 7.51 -17.45 4.91
C GLU A 95 6.09 -17.22 5.46
N ARG A 96 5.91 -16.25 6.39
CA ARG A 96 4.61 -15.87 6.94
C ARG A 96 3.81 -14.97 6.01
N GLU A 97 4.39 -14.46 4.93
CA GLU A 97 3.67 -13.73 3.90
C GLU A 97 2.48 -14.56 3.41
N VAL A 98 1.38 -13.90 3.12
CA VAL A 98 0.18 -14.57 2.60
C VAL A 98 0.00 -14.20 1.14
N VAL A 99 -0.16 -15.23 0.33
CA VAL A 99 -0.41 -15.10 -1.10
C VAL A 99 -1.81 -15.63 -1.38
N VAL A 100 -2.62 -14.81 -2.02
CA VAL A 100 -3.95 -15.21 -2.51
C VAL A 100 -3.91 -15.20 -4.03
N THR A 101 -4.23 -16.34 -4.63
CA THR A 101 -4.20 -16.51 -6.08
C THR A 101 -5.57 -16.87 -6.63
N VAL A 102 -5.84 -16.44 -7.86
CA VAL A 102 -6.94 -16.94 -8.67
C VAL A 102 -6.37 -17.66 -9.86
N LYS A 103 -6.85 -18.89 -10.09
CA LYS A 103 -6.54 -19.70 -11.27
C LYS A 103 -7.80 -19.91 -12.10
N ASP A 104 -7.67 -19.86 -13.42
CA ASP A 104 -8.76 -20.16 -14.36
C ASP A 104 -9.12 -21.67 -14.34
N VAL A 105 -10.04 -22.07 -15.21
CA VAL A 105 -10.50 -23.46 -15.34
C VAL A 105 -9.39 -24.41 -15.82
N ASP A 106 -8.39 -23.88 -16.48
CA ASP A 106 -7.25 -24.64 -17.01
C ASP A 106 -6.07 -24.65 -16.00
N GLY A 107 -6.23 -24.00 -14.85
CA GLY A 107 -5.21 -23.91 -13.79
C GLY A 107 -4.18 -22.82 -13.99
N ASN A 108 -4.35 -21.93 -14.98
CA ASN A 108 -3.44 -20.81 -15.18
C ASN A 108 -3.73 -19.68 -14.20
N PRO A 109 -2.71 -19.01 -13.67
CA PRO A 109 -2.92 -17.87 -12.77
C PRO A 109 -3.57 -16.69 -13.51
N GLU A 110 -4.65 -16.13 -12.95
CA GLU A 110 -5.35 -14.94 -13.45
C GLU A 110 -5.10 -13.68 -12.60
N ALA A 111 -4.91 -13.86 -11.30
CA ALA A 111 -4.72 -12.75 -10.36
C ALA A 111 -3.96 -13.19 -9.11
N LEU A 112 -3.33 -12.22 -8.46
CA LEU A 112 -2.55 -12.43 -7.25
C LEU A 112 -2.69 -11.23 -6.32
N LEU A 113 -2.88 -11.50 -5.02
CA LEU A 113 -2.65 -10.56 -3.93
C LEU A 113 -1.54 -11.09 -3.03
N GLY A 114 -0.60 -10.21 -2.68
CA GLY A 114 0.41 -10.45 -1.65
C GLY A 114 0.10 -9.64 -0.40
N PHE A 115 0.24 -10.27 0.77
CA PHE A 115 0.04 -9.63 2.06
C PHE A 115 1.24 -9.85 2.95
N SER A 116 1.91 -8.76 3.34
CA SER A 116 2.99 -8.80 4.31
C SER A 116 2.46 -9.02 5.73
N PRO A 117 3.17 -9.76 6.59
CA PRO A 117 2.82 -9.89 7.99
C PRO A 117 2.74 -8.53 8.69
N TRP A 118 1.68 -8.30 9.44
CA TRP A 118 1.45 -7.07 10.17
C TRP A 118 1.16 -7.35 11.65
N GLY A 119 2.18 -7.18 12.48
CA GLY A 119 2.13 -7.61 13.87
C GLY A 119 2.01 -9.14 14.01
N MET A 120 1.40 -9.57 15.10
CA MET A 120 1.31 -11.02 15.42
C MET A 120 0.19 -11.74 14.68
N ARG A 121 -0.93 -11.06 14.43
CA ARG A 121 -2.17 -11.64 13.88
C ARG A 121 -2.79 -10.77 12.79
N GLY A 122 -1.98 -10.02 12.09
CA GLY A 122 -2.42 -9.16 10.99
C GLY A 122 -1.72 -9.47 9.68
N ALA A 123 -2.36 -9.06 8.59
CA ALA A 123 -1.81 -9.07 7.25
C ALA A 123 -2.11 -7.74 6.57
N SER A 124 -1.12 -7.15 5.92
CA SER A 124 -1.26 -5.87 5.20
C SER A 124 -1.10 -6.11 3.71
N LEU A 125 -2.08 -5.68 2.92
CA LEU A 125 -2.02 -5.76 1.47
C LEU A 125 -0.79 -5.00 0.96
N ASP A 126 -0.01 -5.67 0.14
CA ASP A 126 1.22 -5.16 -0.42
C ASP A 126 1.14 -5.10 -1.94
N VAL A 127 0.82 -6.21 -2.56
CA VAL A 127 0.76 -6.34 -4.01
C VAL A 127 -0.64 -6.76 -4.44
N MET A 128 -1.12 -6.12 -5.51
CA MET A 128 -2.36 -6.46 -6.18
C MET A 128 -2.12 -6.48 -7.69
N ARG A 129 -2.12 -7.66 -8.29
CA ARG A 129 -1.91 -7.83 -9.72
C ARG A 129 -2.92 -8.78 -10.33
N ARG A 130 -3.30 -8.49 -11.56
CA ARG A 130 -4.22 -9.34 -12.30
C ARG A 130 -3.92 -9.28 -13.80
N SER A 131 -4.21 -10.36 -14.48
CA SER A 131 -4.22 -10.41 -15.94
C SER A 131 -5.19 -9.36 -16.51
N PRO A 132 -4.88 -8.74 -17.65
CA PRO A 132 -5.83 -7.90 -18.38
C PRO A 132 -7.12 -8.61 -18.76
N THR A 133 -7.07 -9.93 -18.91
CA THR A 133 -8.19 -10.80 -19.28
C THR A 133 -8.89 -11.42 -18.06
N ALA A 134 -8.39 -11.17 -16.85
CA ALA A 134 -8.95 -11.75 -15.63
C ALA A 134 -10.43 -11.43 -15.45
N THR A 135 -11.15 -12.41 -14.92
CA THR A 135 -12.59 -12.31 -14.62
C THR A 135 -12.87 -11.10 -13.71
N ASN A 136 -13.84 -10.29 -14.08
CA ASN A 136 -14.24 -9.16 -13.24
C ASN A 136 -14.72 -9.61 -11.86
N GLY A 137 -14.06 -9.08 -10.81
CA GLY A 137 -14.38 -9.42 -9.43
C GLY A 137 -13.33 -10.31 -8.76
N VAL A 138 -12.22 -10.64 -9.44
CA VAL A 138 -11.13 -11.45 -8.87
C VAL A 138 -10.55 -10.83 -7.60
N ASN A 139 -10.37 -9.51 -7.57
CA ASN A 139 -9.87 -8.82 -6.38
C ASN A 139 -10.82 -8.99 -5.19
N GLU A 140 -12.14 -8.83 -5.44
CA GLU A 140 -13.16 -9.06 -4.43
C GLU A 140 -13.18 -10.50 -3.94
N ALA A 141 -13.02 -11.45 -4.83
CA ALA A 141 -12.97 -12.86 -4.48
C ALA A 141 -11.75 -13.18 -3.62
N MET A 142 -10.58 -12.67 -3.98
CA MET A 142 -9.34 -12.88 -3.23
C MET A 142 -9.38 -12.26 -1.83
N VAL A 143 -9.81 -10.99 -1.72
CA VAL A 143 -9.93 -10.34 -0.40
C VAL A 143 -10.95 -11.08 0.46
N THR A 144 -12.08 -11.49 -0.11
CA THR A 144 -13.10 -12.26 0.62
C THR A 144 -12.56 -13.61 1.09
N ALA A 145 -11.80 -14.32 0.26
CA ALA A 145 -11.18 -15.58 0.63
C ALA A 145 -10.27 -15.40 1.84
N LEU A 146 -9.38 -14.41 1.82
CA LEU A 146 -8.51 -14.11 2.95
C LEU A 146 -9.30 -13.74 4.21
N LEU A 147 -10.33 -12.92 4.10
CA LEU A 147 -11.16 -12.54 5.26
C LEU A 147 -11.91 -13.74 5.85
N THR A 148 -12.24 -14.74 5.04
CA THR A 148 -12.96 -15.95 5.47
C THR A 148 -12.03 -17.01 6.04
N GLU A 149 -10.88 -17.25 5.41
CA GLU A 149 -9.95 -18.32 5.75
C GLU A 149 -8.87 -17.86 6.73
N GLY A 150 -8.55 -16.57 6.72
CA GLY A 150 -7.50 -15.95 7.53
C GLY A 150 -7.56 -16.26 9.02
N PRO A 151 -8.73 -16.23 9.69
CA PRO A 151 -8.83 -16.59 11.11
C PRO A 151 -8.29 -17.99 11.40
N GLY A 152 -8.54 -18.97 10.54
CA GLY A 152 -7.98 -20.32 10.62
C GLY A 152 -6.46 -20.37 10.48
N MET A 153 -5.87 -19.38 9.82
CA MET A 153 -4.43 -19.20 9.64
C MET A 153 -3.79 -18.27 10.70
N GLY A 154 -4.56 -17.85 11.70
CA GLY A 154 -4.11 -16.92 12.73
C GLY A 154 -4.11 -15.45 12.30
N ILE A 155 -4.85 -15.07 11.27
CA ILE A 155 -4.98 -13.71 10.76
C ILE A 155 -6.35 -13.16 11.16
N ASP A 156 -6.38 -12.25 12.14
CA ASP A 156 -7.62 -11.65 12.64
C ASP A 156 -7.92 -10.31 12.01
N VAL A 157 -6.89 -9.65 11.51
CA VAL A 157 -6.97 -8.27 11.01
C VAL A 157 -6.28 -8.16 9.66
N VAL A 158 -6.98 -7.58 8.69
CA VAL A 158 -6.45 -7.35 7.35
C VAL A 158 -6.46 -5.85 7.07
N SER A 159 -5.29 -5.30 6.74
CA SER A 159 -5.17 -3.96 6.19
C SER A 159 -5.29 -4.03 4.66
N LEU A 160 -6.22 -3.28 4.11
CA LEU A 160 -6.38 -3.12 2.66
C LEU A 160 -5.60 -1.92 2.12
N ASN A 161 -4.56 -1.55 2.85
CA ASN A 161 -3.68 -0.45 2.52
C ASN A 161 -4.27 0.94 2.83
N PHE A 162 -3.53 1.95 2.49
CA PHE A 162 -3.65 3.32 2.94
C PHE A 162 -4.23 4.23 1.86
N ALA A 163 -5.35 4.89 2.16
CA ALA A 163 -5.95 5.91 1.32
C ALA A 163 -5.38 7.29 1.68
N MET A 164 -4.37 7.73 0.92
CA MET A 164 -3.74 9.04 1.11
C MET A 164 -4.76 10.16 0.86
N PHE A 165 -4.66 11.23 1.66
CA PHE A 165 -5.46 12.44 1.51
C PHE A 165 -6.98 12.26 1.60
N ARG A 166 -7.47 11.10 2.07
CA ARG A 166 -8.90 10.86 2.24
C ARG A 166 -9.58 12.02 3.02
N SER A 167 -8.96 12.50 4.09
CA SER A 167 -9.48 13.61 4.88
C SER A 167 -9.66 14.88 4.05
N ILE A 168 -8.76 15.18 3.10
CA ILE A 168 -8.89 16.35 2.24
C ILE A 168 -10.11 16.24 1.32
N PHE A 169 -10.42 15.03 0.82
CA PHE A 169 -11.62 14.82 0.01
C PHE A 169 -12.89 14.89 0.85
N VAL A 170 -12.91 14.25 2.02
CA VAL A 170 -14.07 14.24 2.90
C VAL A 170 -14.29 15.61 3.52
N ASP A 171 -13.24 16.22 4.07
CA ASP A 171 -13.33 17.53 4.73
C ASP A 171 -13.51 18.68 3.72
N GLY A 172 -12.91 18.57 2.53
CA GLY A 172 -13.07 19.55 1.45
C GLY A 172 -14.46 19.56 0.80
N LEU A 173 -15.24 18.48 0.99
CA LEU A 173 -16.64 18.35 0.58
C LEU A 173 -17.61 18.72 1.70
N ALA A 174 -17.14 18.86 2.93
CA ALA A 174 -17.98 19.27 4.05
C ALA A 174 -18.61 20.64 3.80
N VAL A 175 -19.84 20.83 4.26
CA VAL A 175 -20.60 22.07 4.08
C VAL A 175 -19.85 23.26 4.69
N ASP A 176 -19.10 23.02 5.78
CA ASP A 176 -18.34 24.03 6.53
C ASP A 176 -16.85 24.12 6.12
N ALA A 177 -16.48 23.50 4.99
CA ALA A 177 -15.10 23.53 4.52
C ALA A 177 -14.63 24.95 4.22
N SER A 178 -13.43 25.33 4.68
CA SER A 178 -12.81 26.61 4.38
C SER A 178 -12.61 26.79 2.87
N LEU A 179 -12.59 28.04 2.40
CA LEU A 179 -12.35 28.35 0.98
C LEU A 179 -11.03 27.74 0.47
N THR A 180 -10.00 27.70 1.33
CA THR A 180 -8.69 27.09 1.02
C THR A 180 -8.80 25.55 0.90
N ALA A 181 -9.57 24.89 1.76
CA ALA A 181 -9.80 23.44 1.68
C ALA A 181 -10.58 23.07 0.41
N ARG A 182 -11.60 23.88 0.04
CA ARG A 182 -12.37 23.71 -1.20
C ARG A 182 -11.51 23.93 -2.44
N ALA A 183 -10.67 24.96 -2.45
CA ALA A 183 -9.74 25.24 -3.55
C ALA A 183 -8.73 24.12 -3.71
N LEU A 184 -8.14 23.64 -2.62
CA LEU A 184 -7.20 22.53 -2.62
C LEU A 184 -7.87 21.25 -3.14
N ALA A 185 -9.06 20.90 -2.65
CA ALA A 185 -9.82 19.74 -3.11
C ALA A 185 -10.15 19.84 -4.61
N LYS A 186 -10.45 21.05 -5.12
CA LYS A 186 -10.73 21.27 -6.55
C LYS A 186 -9.47 21.12 -7.41
N VAL A 187 -8.33 21.64 -6.97
CA VAL A 187 -7.03 21.46 -7.64
C VAL A 187 -6.61 19.98 -7.64
N MET A 188 -6.81 19.30 -6.54
CA MET A 188 -6.49 17.89 -6.42
C MET A 188 -7.38 17.00 -7.33
N ARG A 189 -8.68 17.34 -7.49
CA ARG A 189 -9.57 16.64 -8.45
C ARG A 189 -9.16 16.83 -9.90
N LEU A 190 -8.60 17.97 -10.26
CA LEU A 190 -8.10 18.25 -11.62
C LEU A 190 -6.82 17.47 -11.94
N ALA A 191 -6.08 17.03 -10.94
CA ALA A 191 -4.92 16.17 -11.15
C ALA A 191 -5.38 14.73 -11.35
N SER A 192 -5.25 14.17 -12.56
CA SER A 192 -5.66 12.81 -12.94
C SER A 192 -5.13 11.69 -12.03
N ARG A 193 -4.08 11.99 -11.26
CA ARG A 193 -3.47 11.11 -10.26
C ARG A 193 -4.34 10.90 -9.02
N PHE A 194 -5.19 11.86 -8.66
CA PHE A 194 -6.06 11.79 -7.49
C PHE A 194 -7.32 10.96 -7.72
N TRP A 195 -7.74 10.79 -8.97
CA TRP A 195 -8.85 9.91 -9.32
C TRP A 195 -8.56 8.43 -8.98
N GLN A 196 -7.30 8.02 -9.09
CA GLN A 196 -6.87 6.68 -8.67
C GLN A 196 -7.01 6.47 -7.15
N LEU A 197 -6.79 7.54 -6.35
CA LEU A 197 -6.95 7.48 -4.89
C LEU A 197 -8.43 7.40 -4.47
N GLU A 198 -9.32 8.08 -5.17
CA GLU A 198 -10.77 7.98 -4.96
C GLU A 198 -11.26 6.56 -5.28
N GLN A 199 -10.82 5.98 -6.40
CA GLN A 199 -11.13 4.60 -6.75
C GLN A 199 -10.59 3.60 -5.72
N LEU A 200 -9.41 3.82 -5.18
CA LEU A 200 -8.84 2.98 -4.13
C LEU A 200 -9.68 3.07 -2.85
N TYR A 201 -10.11 4.27 -2.47
CA TYR A 201 -11.01 4.47 -1.34
C TYR A 201 -12.33 3.72 -1.53
N GLU A 202 -13.00 3.91 -2.66
CA GLU A 202 -14.26 3.24 -3.00
C GLU A 202 -14.10 1.72 -3.05
N SER A 203 -12.96 1.26 -3.60
CA SER A 203 -12.62 -0.16 -3.64
C SER A 203 -12.48 -0.76 -2.25
N ASN A 204 -11.95 -0.04 -1.28
CA ASN A 204 -11.78 -0.50 0.08
C ASN A 204 -13.07 -0.34 0.91
N ALA A 205 -13.81 0.74 0.69
CA ALA A 205 -15.04 1.05 1.44
C ALA A 205 -16.11 -0.05 1.34
N LYS A 206 -16.14 -0.79 0.22
CA LYS A 206 -17.13 -1.87 0.00
C LYS A 206 -16.99 -3.05 0.97
N TYR A 207 -15.87 -3.18 1.70
CA TYR A 207 -15.67 -4.20 2.73
C TYR A 207 -16.04 -3.72 4.14
N GLY A 208 -16.56 -2.48 4.29
CA GLY A 208 -16.91 -1.90 5.58
C GLY A 208 -15.73 -1.75 6.56
N PRO A 209 -14.55 -1.26 6.13
CA PRO A 209 -13.39 -1.19 6.99
C PRO A 209 -13.55 -0.17 8.11
N THR A 210 -12.85 -0.38 9.21
CA THR A 210 -12.54 0.68 10.17
C THR A 210 -11.40 1.51 9.60
N TRP A 211 -11.61 2.82 9.46
CA TRP A 211 -10.61 3.74 8.97
C TRP A 211 -9.73 4.22 10.11
N SER A 212 -8.43 3.88 10.05
CA SER A 212 -7.43 4.27 11.06
C SER A 212 -6.53 5.37 10.51
N PRO A 213 -6.46 6.55 11.17
CA PRO A 213 -5.66 7.66 10.68
C PRO A 213 -4.16 7.31 10.71
N ARG A 214 -3.45 7.73 9.67
CA ARG A 214 -1.99 7.64 9.54
C ARG A 214 -1.39 9.04 9.53
N TYR A 215 -0.25 9.16 10.18
CA TYR A 215 0.40 10.45 10.40
C TYR A 215 1.82 10.43 9.86
N MET A 216 2.22 11.55 9.30
CA MET A 216 3.62 11.87 9.05
C MET A 216 4.14 12.68 10.23
N CYS A 217 5.24 12.22 10.83
CA CYS A 217 5.89 12.89 11.95
C CYS A 217 7.23 13.47 11.48
N PHE A 218 7.55 14.69 11.90
CA PHE A 218 8.76 15.43 11.50
C PHE A 218 9.19 16.39 12.61
N MET A 219 10.49 16.74 12.62
CA MET A 219 11.08 17.56 13.69
C MET A 219 10.55 19.00 13.69
N ASP A 220 10.45 19.60 12.52
CA ASP A 220 10.09 21.02 12.36
C ASP A 220 9.04 21.18 11.24
N ALA A 221 8.09 22.09 11.45
CA ALA A 221 7.06 22.41 10.46
C ALA A 221 7.63 22.88 9.12
N THR A 222 8.82 23.47 9.10
CA THR A 222 9.53 23.86 7.87
C THR A 222 10.00 22.68 7.04
N GLN A 223 10.19 21.50 7.66
CA GLN A 223 10.58 20.25 7.00
C GLN A 223 9.41 19.52 6.37
N PHE A 224 8.16 19.92 6.68
CA PHE A 224 6.98 19.19 6.19
C PHE A 224 6.97 19.04 4.66
N VAL A 225 7.27 20.11 3.93
CA VAL A 225 7.29 20.08 2.45
C VAL A 225 8.36 19.13 1.94
N GLN A 226 9.51 19.09 2.60
CA GLN A 226 10.64 18.23 2.25
C GLN A 226 10.31 16.75 2.46
N VAL A 227 9.77 16.43 3.64
CA VAL A 227 9.36 15.07 4.01
C VAL A 227 8.22 14.60 3.12
N ALA A 228 7.23 15.47 2.84
CA ALA A 228 6.13 15.14 1.94
C ALA A 228 6.61 14.91 0.49
N LEU A 229 7.59 15.70 0.02
CA LEU A 229 8.18 15.52 -1.30
C LEU A 229 8.98 14.20 -1.38
N ALA A 230 9.79 13.92 -0.35
CA ALA A 230 10.55 12.67 -0.28
C ALA A 230 9.63 11.43 -0.25
N ALA A 231 8.57 11.48 0.55
CA ALA A 231 7.56 10.44 0.57
C ALA A 231 6.87 10.29 -0.79
N GLY A 232 6.52 11.42 -1.44
CA GLY A 232 5.91 11.41 -2.77
C GLY A 232 6.81 10.83 -3.87
N VAL A 233 8.13 11.02 -3.76
CA VAL A 233 9.11 10.41 -4.67
C VAL A 233 9.20 8.91 -4.42
N LEU A 234 9.35 8.49 -3.15
CA LEU A 234 9.42 7.09 -2.76
C LEU A 234 8.21 6.28 -3.21
N GLU A 235 7.02 6.86 -3.09
CA GLU A 235 5.76 6.25 -3.46
C GLU A 235 5.41 6.41 -4.96
N GLY A 236 6.33 6.94 -5.77
CA GLY A 236 6.13 7.14 -7.20
C GLY A 236 5.10 8.19 -7.60
N PHE A 237 4.58 9.00 -6.65
CA PHE A 237 3.65 10.09 -6.95
C PHE A 237 4.33 11.31 -7.56
N VAL A 238 5.59 11.54 -7.22
CA VAL A 238 6.41 12.61 -7.78
C VAL A 238 7.40 12.00 -8.76
N PRO A 239 7.30 12.31 -10.07
CA PRO A 239 8.23 11.76 -11.06
C PRO A 239 9.64 12.30 -10.82
N VAL A 240 10.60 11.39 -10.74
CA VAL A 240 12.02 11.75 -10.72
C VAL A 240 12.46 11.98 -12.17
N PRO A 241 13.13 13.09 -12.49
CA PRO A 241 13.64 13.33 -13.83
C PRO A 241 14.58 12.21 -14.29
N ARG A 242 14.43 11.72 -15.54
CA ARG A 242 15.21 10.61 -16.09
C ARG A 242 16.73 10.80 -15.97
N TRP A 243 17.22 12.05 -16.10
CA TRP A 243 18.64 12.36 -15.96
C TRP A 243 19.16 12.16 -14.54
N TRP A 244 18.26 12.08 -13.56
CA TRP A 244 18.60 11.82 -12.18
C TRP A 244 18.74 10.32 -11.88
N SER A 245 17.86 9.49 -12.46
CA SER A 245 17.93 8.03 -12.34
C SER A 245 19.21 7.44 -12.94
N LEU A 246 19.82 8.13 -13.91
CA LEU A 246 21.07 7.71 -14.55
C LEU A 246 22.32 7.90 -13.65
N ARG A 247 22.21 8.65 -12.56
CA ARG A 247 23.30 8.88 -11.59
C ARG A 247 23.35 7.88 -10.44
N ASN A 248 22.31 7.08 -10.29
CA ASN A 248 22.19 6.20 -9.14
C ASN A 248 22.39 4.76 -9.57
N THR A 249 23.41 4.16 -9.01
CA THR A 249 23.57 2.70 -9.06
C THR A 249 22.37 2.09 -8.35
N PRO A 250 21.61 1.17 -8.97
CA PRO A 250 20.53 0.48 -8.27
C PRO A 250 21.11 -0.21 -7.03
N VAL A 251 20.37 -0.17 -5.94
CA VAL A 251 20.71 -0.94 -4.74
C VAL A 251 20.82 -2.41 -5.16
N SER A 252 21.92 -3.07 -4.78
CA SER A 252 22.13 -4.47 -5.15
C SER A 252 20.97 -5.33 -4.71
N THR A 253 20.43 -6.12 -5.63
CA THR A 253 19.37 -7.10 -5.35
C THR A 253 19.84 -8.26 -4.48
N ASP A 254 21.17 -8.35 -4.25
CA ASP A 254 21.77 -9.39 -3.41
C ASP A 254 21.70 -9.06 -1.91
N LEU A 255 21.32 -7.81 -1.58
CA LEU A 255 21.11 -7.39 -0.20
C LEU A 255 19.72 -7.84 0.28
N THR A 256 19.65 -8.41 1.47
CA THR A 256 18.41 -8.88 2.09
C THR A 256 18.19 -8.22 3.45
N GLY A 257 16.92 -8.17 3.89
CA GLY A 257 16.54 -7.73 5.22
C GLY A 257 16.95 -6.29 5.56
N GLU A 258 17.55 -6.10 6.74
CA GLU A 258 17.91 -4.78 7.28
C GLU A 258 18.96 -4.04 6.42
N ASP A 259 19.86 -4.78 5.78
CA ASP A 259 20.91 -4.20 4.95
C ASP A 259 20.34 -3.58 3.67
N TYR A 260 19.33 -4.22 3.07
CA TYR A 260 18.61 -3.64 1.94
C TYR A 260 17.86 -2.38 2.34
N VAL A 261 17.11 -2.44 3.45
CA VAL A 261 16.38 -1.26 3.97
C VAL A 261 17.34 -0.11 4.27
N ARG A 262 18.48 -0.40 4.89
CA ARG A 262 19.52 0.60 5.17
C ARG A 262 20.08 1.21 3.89
N ALA A 263 20.44 0.39 2.91
CA ALA A 263 20.99 0.85 1.64
C ALA A 263 19.99 1.72 0.86
N VAL A 264 18.71 1.34 0.84
CA VAL A 264 17.63 2.14 0.25
C VAL A 264 17.46 3.45 1.01
N ALA A 265 17.43 3.42 2.35
CA ALA A 265 17.28 4.61 3.17
C ALA A 265 18.45 5.60 2.99
N GLU A 266 19.69 5.11 2.90
CA GLU A 266 20.87 5.92 2.62
C GLU A 266 20.82 6.56 1.23
N GLN A 267 20.45 5.79 0.21
CA GLN A 267 20.28 6.28 -1.15
C GLN A 267 19.20 7.35 -1.24
N VAL A 268 18.07 7.17 -0.56
CA VAL A 268 17.00 8.17 -0.47
C VAL A 268 17.46 9.42 0.27
N ALA A 269 18.15 9.26 1.40
CA ALA A 269 18.68 10.40 2.17
C ALA A 269 19.68 11.21 1.37
N GLU A 270 20.53 10.56 0.56
CA GLU A 270 21.45 11.22 -0.34
C GLU A 270 20.72 11.99 -1.44
N HIS A 271 19.65 11.40 -2.01
CA HIS A 271 18.79 12.04 -3.00
C HIS A 271 18.11 13.29 -2.45
N VAL A 272 17.54 13.18 -1.26
CA VAL A 272 16.88 14.30 -0.59
C VAL A 272 17.89 15.41 -0.30
N ARG A 273 19.10 15.07 0.14
CA ARG A 273 20.18 16.05 0.36
C ARG A 273 20.61 16.74 -0.93
N ALA A 274 20.67 16.03 -2.05
CA ALA A 274 21.02 16.59 -3.36
C ALA A 274 19.94 17.55 -3.92
N LEU A 275 18.66 17.36 -3.55
CA LEU A 275 17.54 18.24 -3.93
C LEU A 275 17.51 19.56 -3.14
N MET A 276 18.23 19.61 -2.03
CA MET A 276 18.17 20.72 -1.10
C MET A 276 19.48 21.49 -1.08
N PRO A 277 19.48 22.79 -1.39
CA PRO A 277 20.64 23.62 -1.12
C PRO A 277 20.91 23.59 0.39
N ALA A 278 22.17 23.32 0.74
CA ALA A 278 22.64 23.16 2.11
C ALA A 278 22.22 24.37 2.99
N ARG A 279 21.11 24.25 3.69
CA ARG A 279 20.86 25.02 4.90
C ARG A 279 21.54 24.30 6.05
N ARG A 280 22.55 24.93 6.65
CA ARG A 280 23.18 24.42 7.87
C ARG A 280 22.09 24.15 8.90
N LEU A 281 22.07 22.92 9.40
CA LEU A 281 21.21 22.56 10.52
C LEU A 281 21.66 23.35 11.75
N PRO A 282 20.74 23.97 12.53
CA PRO A 282 21.08 24.80 13.69
C PRO A 282 21.59 24.00 14.91
N TYR A 283 21.99 22.74 14.73
CA TYR A 283 22.34 21.85 15.84
C TYR A 283 23.83 21.84 16.21
N GLU A 284 24.70 22.49 15.45
CA GLU A 284 26.16 22.51 15.73
C GLU A 284 26.66 23.66 16.62
N GLU A 285 25.77 24.51 17.15
CA GLU A 285 26.20 25.63 18.00
C GLU A 285 25.87 25.49 19.50
N ARG A 286 25.67 24.28 20.01
CA ARG A 286 25.59 24.05 21.46
C ARG A 286 26.41 22.84 21.88
N GLN A 287 27.72 23.02 21.90
CA GLN A 287 28.64 22.34 22.80
C GLN A 287 29.48 23.39 23.53
#